data_fd02afd7b54cc8ec87d6ccc7b80fe273
#
_entry.id   fd02afd7b54cc8ec87d6ccc7b80fe273
#
_cell.length_a   1.000
_cell.length_b   1.000
_cell.length_c   1.000
_cell.angle_alpha   90.00
_cell.angle_beta   90.00
_cell.angle_gamma   90.00
#
_symmetry.space_group_name_H-M   'P 1'
#
loop_
_entity.id
_entity.type
_entity.pdbx_description
1 polymer ?
#
loop_
_entity_poly.entity_id
_entity_poly.type
_entity_poly.pdbx_seq_one_letter_code
_entity_poly.pdbx_strand_id
1 'polypeptide(L)'
;SGRLDARHGTILSLEDINVSFDGFKALRDLTLYIGVGELRCIIGPNGAGKTTLMDVITGKTRPQSGTAYFGDTLDLTRMSEVQIAQAGIGRKFQKPTVFEALSVFENLELAQRADKSVWASLRARLDGTQRERIEEVLATIRLLESRQRPAGLLSHGQKQFLEIGMLLVQEPQLLLLDEPVAGMTDAETEFTAELFKSLARKHSLMVVEHDMGFVGSIADHVTVLHQGHVLAEGSLAEVQADEQVIEVYLGR
;
A
#
# COMPACT_ATOMS: atom_id res chain seq x y z
N SER A 1 -21.41 6.15 9.20
CA SER A 1 -20.26 5.32 8.82
C SER A 1 -20.68 4.45 7.65
N GLY A 2 -20.24 4.82 6.43
CA GLY A 2 -20.46 4.02 5.23
C GLY A 2 -19.68 2.71 5.33
N ARG A 3 -20.32 1.59 5.05
CA ARG A 3 -19.67 0.29 4.95
C ARG A 3 -19.10 0.20 3.53
N LEU A 4 -17.87 -0.32 3.38
CA LEU A 4 -17.28 -0.56 2.06
C LEU A 4 -18.23 -1.43 1.24
N ASP A 5 -18.59 -0.99 0.05
CA ASP A 5 -19.35 -1.73 -0.96
C ASP A 5 -18.47 -1.78 -2.22
N ALA A 6 -18.12 -2.96 -2.66
CA ALA A 6 -17.29 -3.21 -3.85
C ALA A 6 -17.94 -4.29 -4.74
N ARG A 7 -19.28 -4.34 -4.77
CA ARG A 7 -20.05 -5.33 -5.55
C ARG A 7 -19.78 -5.25 -7.05
N HIS A 8 -19.38 -4.10 -7.56
CA HIS A 8 -19.05 -3.92 -8.97
C HIS A 8 -17.61 -4.34 -9.34
N GLY A 9 -16.86 -4.91 -8.37
CA GLY A 9 -15.53 -5.47 -8.62
C GLY A 9 -14.39 -4.46 -8.62
N THR A 10 -14.66 -3.16 -8.39
CA THR A 10 -13.64 -2.11 -8.27
C THR A 10 -13.46 -1.73 -6.81
N ILE A 11 -12.21 -1.74 -6.32
CA ILE A 11 -11.87 -1.34 -4.95
C ILE A 11 -11.51 0.14 -4.87
N LEU A 12 -10.89 0.69 -5.90
CA LEU A 12 -10.47 2.09 -5.98
C LEU A 12 -10.79 2.67 -7.35
N SER A 13 -11.47 3.82 -7.38
CA SER A 13 -11.75 4.59 -8.59
C SER A 13 -11.24 6.02 -8.41
N LEU A 14 -10.36 6.44 -9.30
CA LEU A 14 -9.88 7.81 -9.42
C LEU A 14 -10.24 8.31 -10.81
N GLU A 15 -10.91 9.45 -10.92
CA GLU A 15 -11.33 10.02 -12.21
C GLU A 15 -10.98 11.51 -12.27
N ASP A 16 -10.27 11.87 -13.34
CA ASP A 16 -9.87 13.25 -13.66
C ASP A 16 -9.18 13.98 -12.49
N ILE A 17 -8.37 13.27 -11.72
CA ILE A 17 -7.67 13.81 -10.57
C ILE A 17 -6.62 14.81 -10.99
N ASN A 18 -6.73 16.05 -10.49
CA ASN A 18 -5.78 17.12 -10.68
C ASN A 18 -5.20 17.58 -9.34
N VAL A 19 -3.86 17.63 -9.26
CA VAL A 19 -3.12 18.15 -8.10
C VAL A 19 -2.01 19.06 -8.56
N SER A 20 -1.97 20.27 -7.98
CA SER A 20 -0.91 21.25 -8.22
C SER A 20 -0.32 21.78 -6.91
N PHE A 21 0.99 21.96 -6.88
CA PHE A 21 1.73 22.59 -5.79
C PHE A 21 2.49 23.79 -6.34
N ASP A 22 2.20 25.00 -5.87
CA ASP A 22 2.88 26.25 -6.27
C ASP A 22 3.02 26.42 -7.80
N GLY A 23 1.99 26.05 -8.55
CA GLY A 23 1.96 26.10 -10.02
C GLY A 23 2.55 24.89 -10.73
N PHE A 24 3.19 23.96 -10.02
CA PHE A 24 3.63 22.70 -10.58
C PHE A 24 2.48 21.67 -10.55
N LYS A 25 2.08 21.18 -11.72
CA LYS A 25 1.05 20.14 -11.84
C LYS A 25 1.65 18.77 -11.55
N ALA A 26 1.39 18.24 -10.36
CA ALA A 26 1.86 16.93 -9.93
C ALA A 26 0.99 15.76 -10.46
N LEU A 27 -0.34 15.98 -10.58
CA LEU A 27 -1.26 15.06 -11.26
C LEU A 27 -2.10 15.87 -12.25
N ARG A 28 -2.39 15.26 -13.41
CA ARG A 28 -3.09 15.90 -14.54
C ARG A 28 -4.10 14.92 -15.10
N ASP A 29 -5.38 15.23 -14.89
CA ASP A 29 -6.51 14.42 -15.39
C ASP A 29 -6.27 12.92 -15.20
N LEU A 30 -5.69 12.55 -14.02
CA LEU A 30 -5.31 11.18 -13.75
C LEU A 30 -6.55 10.34 -13.48
N THR A 31 -6.75 9.31 -14.31
CA THR A 31 -7.81 8.31 -14.15
C THR A 31 -7.18 6.94 -13.95
N LEU A 32 -7.59 6.23 -12.87
CA LEU A 32 -7.08 4.92 -12.49
C LEU A 32 -8.15 4.12 -11.79
N TYR A 33 -8.30 2.85 -12.18
CA TYR A 33 -9.20 1.88 -11.53
C TYR A 33 -8.40 0.67 -11.06
N ILE A 34 -8.63 0.24 -9.82
CA ILE A 34 -8.04 -0.98 -9.26
C ILE A 34 -9.17 -1.94 -8.89
N GLY A 35 -9.06 -3.20 -9.33
CA GLY A 35 -10.01 -4.26 -9.03
C GLY A 35 -9.89 -4.81 -7.62
N VAL A 36 -10.95 -5.45 -7.14
CA VAL A 36 -10.93 -6.22 -5.87
C VAL A 36 -9.99 -7.41 -6.03
N GLY A 37 -9.04 -7.56 -5.08
CA GLY A 37 -8.06 -8.64 -5.08
C GLY A 37 -6.96 -8.49 -6.13
N GLU A 38 -6.89 -7.37 -6.83
CA GLU A 38 -5.87 -7.08 -7.82
C GLU A 38 -4.55 -6.68 -7.17
N LEU A 39 -3.43 -7.11 -7.75
CA LEU A 39 -2.09 -6.62 -7.47
C LEU A 39 -1.64 -5.69 -8.60
N ARG A 40 -1.79 -4.39 -8.37
CA ARG A 40 -1.41 -3.33 -9.30
C ARG A 40 -0.02 -2.79 -8.97
N CYS A 41 0.89 -2.81 -9.94
CA CYS A 41 2.15 -2.10 -9.82
C CYS A 41 2.10 -0.74 -10.52
N ILE A 42 2.57 0.30 -9.84
CA ILE A 42 2.71 1.65 -10.38
C ILE A 42 4.20 1.90 -10.61
N ILE A 43 4.56 2.13 -11.85
CA ILE A 43 5.93 2.45 -12.25
C ILE A 43 5.99 3.83 -12.91
N GLY A 44 7.17 4.37 -13.05
CA GLY A 44 7.37 5.67 -13.69
C GLY A 44 8.64 6.35 -13.18
N PRO A 45 9.17 7.33 -13.91
CA PRO A 45 10.37 8.06 -13.50
C PRO A 45 10.12 8.85 -12.21
N ASN A 46 11.21 9.35 -11.61
CA ASN A 46 11.12 10.26 -10.48
C ASN A 46 10.37 11.53 -10.90
N GLY A 47 9.46 11.99 -10.03
CA GLY A 47 8.60 13.13 -10.34
C GLY A 47 7.38 12.83 -11.20
N ALA A 48 7.13 11.56 -11.56
CA ALA A 48 5.97 11.16 -12.35
C ALA A 48 4.61 11.34 -11.64
N GLY A 49 4.60 11.57 -10.32
CA GLY A 49 3.38 11.75 -9.53
C GLY A 49 3.02 10.57 -8.63
N LYS A 50 3.85 9.51 -8.55
CA LYS A 50 3.57 8.27 -7.79
C LYS A 50 3.27 8.55 -6.30
N THR A 51 4.10 9.33 -5.63
CA THR A 51 3.89 9.69 -4.22
C THR A 51 2.65 10.56 -4.04
N THR A 52 2.41 11.51 -4.95
CA THR A 52 1.22 12.37 -4.92
C THR A 52 -0.05 11.54 -5.12
N LEU A 53 -0.02 10.56 -6.00
CA LEU A 53 -1.13 9.60 -6.17
C LEU A 53 -1.46 8.89 -4.86
N MET A 54 -0.47 8.33 -4.17
CA MET A 54 -0.66 7.71 -2.86
C MET A 54 -1.17 8.69 -1.81
N ASP A 55 -0.67 9.93 -1.82
CA ASP A 55 -1.08 10.98 -0.89
C ASP A 55 -2.55 11.40 -1.12
N VAL A 56 -3.03 11.37 -2.36
CA VAL A 56 -4.46 11.57 -2.67
C VAL A 56 -5.32 10.44 -2.12
N ILE A 57 -4.92 9.20 -2.37
CA ILE A 57 -5.69 8.01 -1.92
C ILE A 57 -5.79 7.98 -0.39
N THR A 58 -4.75 8.40 0.33
CA THR A 58 -4.74 8.42 1.80
C THR A 58 -5.31 9.69 2.42
N GLY A 59 -5.74 10.67 1.61
CA GLY A 59 -6.30 11.93 2.09
C GLY A 59 -5.30 12.95 2.59
N LYS A 60 -3.98 12.65 2.51
CA LYS A 60 -2.91 13.57 2.88
C LYS A 60 -2.84 14.77 1.94
N THR A 61 -3.16 14.56 0.66
CA THR A 61 -3.27 15.61 -0.35
C THR A 61 -4.68 15.64 -0.91
N ARG A 62 -5.30 16.81 -0.93
CA ARG A 62 -6.62 17.02 -1.53
C ARG A 62 -6.45 17.41 -3.01
N PRO A 63 -7.13 16.72 -3.94
CA PRO A 63 -7.14 17.15 -5.34
C PRO A 63 -7.92 18.46 -5.50
N GLN A 64 -7.54 19.28 -6.48
CA GLN A 64 -8.26 20.48 -6.86
C GLN A 64 -9.53 20.15 -7.69
N SER A 65 -9.49 19.04 -8.41
CA SER A 65 -10.64 18.53 -9.17
C SER A 65 -10.54 17.03 -9.35
N GLY A 66 -11.63 16.42 -9.81
CA GLY A 66 -11.79 14.99 -9.99
C GLY A 66 -12.48 14.33 -8.81
N THR A 67 -12.69 13.02 -8.92
CA THR A 67 -13.35 12.19 -7.92
C THR A 67 -12.47 11.03 -7.50
N ALA A 68 -12.54 10.63 -6.23
CA ALA A 68 -11.81 9.51 -5.68
C ALA A 68 -12.73 8.69 -4.77
N TYR A 69 -13.01 7.44 -5.16
CA TYR A 69 -13.87 6.55 -4.41
C TYR A 69 -13.15 5.29 -3.97
N PHE A 70 -13.40 4.88 -2.75
CA PHE A 70 -13.03 3.58 -2.21
C PHE A 70 -14.27 2.68 -2.17
N GLY A 71 -14.26 1.60 -2.94
CA GLY A 71 -15.47 0.87 -3.30
C GLY A 71 -16.45 1.78 -4.06
N ASP A 72 -17.73 1.43 -3.99
CA ASP A 72 -18.78 2.12 -4.75
C ASP A 72 -19.32 3.38 -4.03
N THR A 73 -18.99 3.60 -2.75
CA THR A 73 -19.72 4.56 -1.91
C THR A 73 -18.88 5.53 -1.10
N LEU A 74 -17.61 5.25 -0.82
CA LEU A 74 -16.78 6.06 0.07
C LEU A 74 -15.98 7.10 -0.72
N ASP A 75 -16.44 8.36 -0.68
CA ASP A 75 -15.76 9.49 -1.31
C ASP A 75 -14.55 9.93 -0.47
N LEU A 76 -13.35 9.53 -0.91
CA LEU A 76 -12.07 9.81 -0.24
C LEU A 76 -11.77 11.31 -0.17
N THR A 77 -12.30 12.11 -1.11
CA THR A 77 -12.04 13.56 -1.14
C THR A 77 -12.67 14.28 0.05
N ARG A 78 -13.65 13.63 0.72
CA ARG A 78 -14.39 14.17 1.88
C ARG A 78 -13.99 13.54 3.22
N MET A 79 -13.13 12.53 3.19
CA MET A 79 -12.69 11.82 4.39
C MET A 79 -11.36 12.38 4.91
N SER A 80 -11.13 12.28 6.21
CA SER A 80 -9.81 12.51 6.81
C SER A 80 -8.92 11.29 6.67
N GLU A 81 -7.59 11.45 6.81
CA GLU A 81 -6.62 10.34 6.79
C GLU A 81 -7.01 9.22 7.77
N VAL A 82 -7.46 9.58 8.99
CA VAL A 82 -7.91 8.62 10.00
C VAL A 82 -9.14 7.84 9.53
N GLN A 83 -10.12 8.52 8.94
CA GLN A 83 -11.33 7.87 8.42
C GLN A 83 -11.01 6.93 7.25
N ILE A 84 -10.07 7.32 6.39
CA ILE A 84 -9.62 6.51 5.25
C ILE A 84 -8.91 5.25 5.75
N ALA A 85 -8.01 5.37 6.74
CA ALA A 85 -7.36 4.23 7.35
C ALA A 85 -8.38 3.29 8.01
N GLN A 86 -9.34 3.81 8.77
CA GLN A 86 -10.43 3.04 9.40
C GLN A 86 -11.39 2.42 8.38
N ALA A 87 -11.49 2.97 7.18
CA ALA A 87 -12.28 2.38 6.10
C ALA A 87 -11.60 1.15 5.48
N GLY A 88 -10.31 0.93 5.75
CA GLY A 88 -9.56 -0.24 5.30
C GLY A 88 -8.49 0.03 4.25
N ILE A 89 -8.00 1.26 4.13
CA ILE A 89 -6.82 1.58 3.32
C ILE A 89 -5.58 1.65 4.22
N GLY A 90 -4.68 0.68 4.10
CA GLY A 90 -3.40 0.66 4.80
C GLY A 90 -2.28 1.18 3.91
N ARG A 91 -1.40 2.05 4.42
CA ARG A 91 -0.21 2.52 3.70
C ARG A 91 1.07 2.25 4.48
N LYS A 92 2.04 1.60 3.82
CA LYS A 92 3.42 1.53 4.27
C LYS A 92 4.19 2.73 3.73
N PHE A 93 4.79 3.49 4.64
CA PHE A 93 5.64 4.63 4.28
C PHE A 93 7.08 4.18 4.05
N GLN A 94 7.88 4.97 3.33
CA GLN A 94 9.31 4.70 3.11
C GLN A 94 10.13 4.72 4.40
N LYS A 95 9.77 5.57 5.38
CA LYS A 95 10.47 5.62 6.68
C LYS A 95 9.91 4.54 7.59
N PRO A 96 10.79 3.75 8.26
CA PRO A 96 10.36 2.75 9.24
C PRO A 96 9.50 3.35 10.35
N THR A 97 8.40 2.66 10.68
CA THR A 97 7.44 3.06 11.72
C THR A 97 7.43 2.11 12.91
N VAL A 98 8.40 1.19 12.97
CA VAL A 98 8.50 0.23 14.07
C VAL A 98 8.98 0.91 15.36
N PHE A 99 8.40 0.52 16.48
CA PHE A 99 8.83 0.93 17.81
C PHE A 99 9.96 0.01 18.26
N GLU A 100 11.20 0.48 18.11
CA GLU A 100 12.41 -0.34 18.28
C GLU A 100 12.59 -0.90 19.71
N ALA A 101 12.12 -0.18 20.73
CA ALA A 101 12.17 -0.60 22.12
C ALA A 101 11.15 -1.68 22.49
N LEU A 102 10.09 -1.84 21.69
CA LEU A 102 9.05 -2.84 21.88
C LEU A 102 9.43 -4.15 21.19
N SER A 103 8.90 -5.26 21.69
CA SER A 103 9.01 -6.55 21.00
C SER A 103 8.25 -6.55 19.68
N VAL A 104 8.55 -7.51 18.83
CA VAL A 104 7.82 -7.74 17.57
C VAL A 104 6.32 -7.93 17.84
N PHE A 105 5.96 -8.71 18.87
CA PHE A 105 4.57 -8.92 19.27
C PHE A 105 3.90 -7.63 19.73
N GLU A 106 4.55 -6.84 20.59
CA GLU A 106 4.00 -5.58 21.10
C GLU A 106 3.80 -4.54 20.00
N ASN A 107 4.65 -4.51 18.96
CA ASN A 107 4.43 -3.66 17.78
C ASN A 107 3.12 -4.01 17.06
N LEU A 108 2.84 -5.31 16.85
CA LEU A 108 1.60 -5.76 16.24
C LEU A 108 0.40 -5.51 17.14
N GLU A 109 0.52 -5.73 18.44
CA GLU A 109 -0.52 -5.44 19.42
C GLU A 109 -0.90 -3.96 19.41
N LEU A 110 0.10 -3.07 19.40
CA LEU A 110 -0.12 -1.63 19.32
C LEU A 110 -0.82 -1.22 18.02
N ALA A 111 -0.38 -1.76 16.88
CA ALA A 111 -0.99 -1.50 15.58
C ALA A 111 -2.46 -1.96 15.53
N GLN A 112 -2.78 -3.11 16.10
CA GLN A 112 -4.14 -3.64 16.17
C GLN A 112 -5.07 -2.78 17.07
N ARG A 113 -4.51 -2.14 18.09
CA ARG A 113 -5.27 -1.27 19.01
C ARG A 113 -5.49 0.13 18.48
N ALA A 114 -4.66 0.62 17.56
CA ALA A 114 -4.75 1.97 17.02
C ALA A 114 -6.12 2.26 16.38
N ASP A 115 -6.84 1.24 15.99
CA ASP A 115 -8.19 1.32 15.40
C ASP A 115 -9.32 1.48 16.43
N LYS A 116 -9.03 1.33 17.73
CA LYS A 116 -10.02 1.45 18.81
C LYS A 116 -9.71 2.65 19.69
N SER A 117 -10.73 3.47 20.00
CA SER A 117 -10.64 4.65 20.87
C SER A 117 -9.58 4.49 21.98
N VAL A 118 -8.66 5.45 22.07
CA VAL A 118 -7.50 5.48 22.99
C VAL A 118 -7.86 5.15 24.45
N TRP A 119 -9.06 5.50 24.89
CA TRP A 119 -9.55 5.24 26.25
C TRP A 119 -9.98 3.79 26.51
N ALA A 120 -10.42 3.06 25.48
CA ALA A 120 -10.73 1.64 25.60
C ALA A 120 -9.45 0.77 25.62
N SER A 121 -8.38 1.25 25.00
CA SER A 121 -7.13 0.50 24.83
C SER A 121 -6.29 0.38 26.11
N LEU A 122 -6.37 1.33 27.05
CA LEU A 122 -5.52 1.37 28.25
C LEU A 122 -5.91 0.34 29.32
N ARG A 123 -7.05 -0.34 29.21
CA ARG A 123 -7.54 -1.31 30.22
C ARG A 123 -7.94 -2.67 29.67
N ALA A 124 -7.99 -2.86 28.37
CA ALA A 124 -8.39 -4.14 27.78
C ALA A 124 -7.18 -5.06 27.58
N ARG A 125 -7.19 -6.23 28.22
CA ARG A 125 -6.34 -7.35 27.78
C ARG A 125 -6.82 -7.76 26.38
N LEU A 126 -5.85 -8.18 25.50
CA LEU A 126 -6.19 -8.82 24.24
C LEU A 126 -7.18 -9.96 24.52
N ASP A 127 -8.27 -10.02 23.78
CA ASP A 127 -9.08 -11.22 23.76
C ASP A 127 -8.36 -12.34 22.99
N GLY A 128 -8.85 -13.59 23.13
CA GLY A 128 -8.22 -14.74 22.46
C GLY A 128 -8.12 -14.58 20.97
N THR A 129 -9.15 -14.01 20.32
CA THR A 129 -9.24 -13.79 18.87
C THR A 129 -8.20 -12.77 18.38
N GLN A 130 -7.96 -11.72 19.15
CA GLN A 130 -6.97 -10.70 18.82
C GLN A 130 -5.55 -11.27 18.88
N ARG A 131 -5.28 -12.12 19.86
CA ARG A 131 -3.99 -12.78 20.00
C ARG A 131 -3.74 -13.80 18.89
N GLU A 132 -4.74 -14.61 18.55
CA GLU A 132 -4.68 -15.56 17.44
C GLU A 132 -4.39 -14.81 16.12
N ARG A 133 -5.04 -13.67 15.89
CA ARG A 133 -4.78 -12.84 14.70
C ARG A 133 -3.33 -12.35 14.63
N ILE A 134 -2.76 -11.90 15.75
CA ILE A 134 -1.34 -11.49 15.79
C ILE A 134 -0.43 -12.68 15.47
N GLU A 135 -0.70 -13.87 16.02
CA GLU A 135 0.11 -15.06 15.77
C GLU A 135 0.01 -15.53 14.32
N GLU A 136 -1.17 -15.46 13.68
CA GLU A 136 -1.35 -15.71 12.25
C GLU A 136 -0.54 -14.75 11.38
N VAL A 137 -0.57 -13.46 11.70
CA VAL A 137 0.22 -12.44 10.99
C VAL A 137 1.71 -12.68 11.19
N LEU A 138 2.16 -12.99 12.41
CA LEU A 138 3.56 -13.33 12.70
C LEU A 138 4.06 -14.52 11.88
N ALA A 139 3.21 -15.54 11.72
CA ALA A 139 3.53 -16.70 10.88
C ALA A 139 3.62 -16.28 9.40
N THR A 140 2.67 -15.46 8.94
CA THR A 140 2.60 -14.97 7.55
C THR A 140 3.85 -14.17 7.16
N ILE A 141 4.34 -13.29 8.05
CA ILE A 141 5.54 -12.47 7.82
C ILE A 141 6.85 -13.15 8.26
N ARG A 142 6.82 -14.43 8.62
CA ARG A 142 7.98 -15.24 9.09
C ARG A 142 8.71 -14.66 10.30
N LEU A 143 7.99 -14.02 11.23
CA LEU A 143 8.56 -13.46 12.47
C LEU A 143 8.06 -14.14 13.75
N LEU A 144 7.39 -15.29 13.66
CA LEU A 144 6.81 -15.98 14.80
C LEU A 144 7.88 -16.36 15.86
N GLU A 145 9.02 -16.88 15.42
CA GLU A 145 10.13 -17.25 16.32
C GLU A 145 10.78 -16.01 16.98
N SER A 146 10.65 -14.85 16.36
CA SER A 146 11.19 -13.58 16.85
C SER A 146 10.18 -12.76 17.66
N ARG A 147 8.99 -13.30 17.98
CA ARG A 147 7.87 -12.53 18.55
C ARG A 147 8.21 -11.77 19.84
N GLN A 148 9.10 -12.30 20.66
CA GLN A 148 9.53 -11.67 21.93
C GLN A 148 10.80 -10.82 21.79
N ARG A 149 11.42 -10.82 20.59
CA ARG A 149 12.65 -10.07 20.36
C ARG A 149 12.33 -8.58 20.20
N PRO A 150 13.14 -7.66 20.78
CA PRO A 150 13.02 -6.23 20.52
C PRO A 150 13.13 -5.94 19.01
N ALA A 151 12.22 -5.12 18.47
CA ALA A 151 12.18 -4.82 17.05
C ALA A 151 13.45 -4.09 16.56
N GLY A 152 14.13 -3.36 17.44
CA GLY A 152 15.41 -2.72 17.14
C GLY A 152 16.53 -3.70 16.73
N LEU A 153 16.45 -4.96 17.18
CA LEU A 153 17.43 -6.01 16.88
C LEU A 153 17.12 -6.79 15.58
N LEU A 154 16.05 -6.46 14.89
CA LEU A 154 15.72 -7.06 13.59
C LEU A 154 16.63 -6.53 12.48
N SER A 155 16.88 -7.36 11.45
CA SER A 155 17.49 -6.90 10.20
C SER A 155 16.62 -5.86 9.51
N HIS A 156 17.17 -5.14 8.52
CA HIS A 156 16.39 -4.19 7.73
C HIS A 156 15.17 -4.86 7.08
N GLY A 157 15.34 -5.97 6.39
CA GLY A 157 14.24 -6.71 5.76
C GLY A 157 13.21 -7.21 6.78
N GLN A 158 13.65 -7.73 7.94
CA GLN A 158 12.76 -8.14 9.01
C GLN A 158 11.92 -6.97 9.57
N LYS A 159 12.50 -5.77 9.68
CA LYS A 159 11.74 -4.55 10.05
C LYS A 159 10.69 -4.23 9.00
N GLN A 160 11.01 -4.36 7.71
CA GLN A 160 10.05 -4.18 6.61
C GLN A 160 8.90 -5.18 6.70
N PHE A 161 9.18 -6.47 7.01
CA PHE A 161 8.13 -7.47 7.21
C PHE A 161 7.26 -7.16 8.43
N LEU A 162 7.86 -6.68 9.53
CA LEU A 162 7.10 -6.26 10.70
C LEU A 162 6.14 -5.11 10.36
N GLU A 163 6.57 -4.12 9.56
CA GLU A 163 5.71 -3.02 9.11
C GLU A 163 4.53 -3.50 8.29
N ILE A 164 4.77 -4.45 7.36
CA ILE A 164 3.69 -5.10 6.61
C ILE A 164 2.73 -5.81 7.58
N GLY A 165 3.26 -6.53 8.56
CA GLY A 165 2.47 -7.17 9.61
C GLY A 165 1.62 -6.19 10.41
N MET A 166 2.16 -5.01 10.75
CA MET A 166 1.42 -3.96 11.47
C MET A 166 0.24 -3.42 10.65
N LEU A 167 0.32 -3.46 9.32
CA LEU A 167 -0.84 -3.16 8.47
C LEU A 167 -1.81 -4.34 8.43
N LEU A 168 -1.33 -5.56 8.29
CA LEU A 168 -2.17 -6.76 8.15
C LEU A 168 -3.03 -7.05 9.37
N VAL A 169 -2.56 -6.75 10.60
CA VAL A 169 -3.37 -6.92 11.82
C VAL A 169 -4.59 -6.02 11.87
N GLN A 170 -4.62 -4.95 11.06
CA GLN A 170 -5.75 -4.02 10.92
C GLN A 170 -6.75 -4.46 9.85
N GLU A 171 -6.52 -5.60 9.20
CA GLU A 171 -7.40 -6.19 8.17
C GLU A 171 -7.75 -5.22 7.01
N PRO A 172 -6.75 -4.57 6.38
CA PRO A 172 -7.02 -3.63 5.30
C PRO A 172 -7.65 -4.33 4.10
N GLN A 173 -8.48 -3.61 3.34
CA GLN A 173 -9.01 -4.08 2.05
C GLN A 173 -8.09 -3.69 0.90
N LEU A 174 -7.39 -2.56 1.05
CA LEU A 174 -6.39 -2.06 0.09
C LEU A 174 -5.09 -1.74 0.82
N LEU A 175 -3.99 -2.30 0.35
CA LEU A 175 -2.63 -2.02 0.82
C LEU A 175 -1.89 -1.16 -0.20
N LEU A 176 -1.36 -0.04 0.26
CA LEU A 176 -0.48 0.85 -0.51
C LEU A 176 0.95 0.67 -0.03
N LEU A 177 1.83 0.21 -0.91
CA LEU A 177 3.20 -0.15 -0.58
C LEU A 177 4.18 0.66 -1.45
N ASP A 178 5.01 1.48 -0.83
CA ASP A 178 5.94 2.38 -1.50
C ASP A 178 7.36 1.82 -1.37
N GLU A 179 7.92 1.38 -2.49
CA GLU A 179 9.25 0.76 -2.63
C GLU A 179 9.52 -0.32 -1.55
N PRO A 180 8.64 -1.35 -1.44
CA PRO A 180 8.67 -2.28 -0.32
C PRO A 180 9.92 -3.16 -0.26
N VAL A 181 10.65 -3.33 -1.37
CA VAL A 181 11.87 -4.18 -1.43
C VAL A 181 13.18 -3.39 -1.41
N ALA A 182 13.09 -2.06 -1.23
CA ALA A 182 14.30 -1.23 -1.18
C ALA A 182 15.27 -1.66 -0.07
N GLY A 183 16.52 -1.97 -0.44
CA GLY A 183 17.56 -2.38 0.51
C GLY A 183 17.41 -3.81 1.04
N MET A 184 16.55 -4.64 0.46
CA MET A 184 16.42 -6.06 0.76
C MET A 184 17.48 -6.88 0.02
N THR A 185 17.84 -8.03 0.59
CA THR A 185 18.60 -9.07 -0.11
C THR A 185 17.71 -9.79 -1.13
N ASP A 186 18.32 -10.52 -2.08
CA ASP A 186 17.59 -11.30 -3.09
C ASP A 186 16.59 -12.28 -2.45
N ALA A 187 17.01 -12.97 -1.38
CA ALA A 187 16.13 -13.91 -0.66
C ALA A 187 14.95 -13.21 0.05
N GLU A 188 15.16 -12.01 0.59
CA GLU A 188 14.10 -11.21 1.19
C GLU A 188 13.14 -10.68 0.12
N THR A 189 13.66 -10.28 -1.03
CA THR A 189 12.87 -9.82 -2.19
C THR A 189 12.00 -10.96 -2.74
N GLU A 190 12.57 -12.16 -2.90
CA GLU A 190 11.83 -13.36 -3.34
C GLU A 190 10.69 -13.70 -2.37
N PHE A 191 11.00 -13.72 -1.07
CA PHE A 191 9.96 -13.94 -0.06
C PHE A 191 8.88 -12.86 -0.09
N THR A 192 9.25 -11.58 -0.31
CA THR A 192 8.29 -10.49 -0.43
C THR A 192 7.35 -10.70 -1.62
N ALA A 193 7.89 -11.18 -2.74
CA ALA A 193 7.09 -11.52 -3.92
C ALA A 193 6.07 -12.63 -3.62
N GLU A 194 6.49 -13.72 -2.96
CA GLU A 194 5.59 -14.79 -2.51
C GLU A 194 4.51 -14.28 -1.56
N LEU A 195 4.91 -13.47 -0.59
CA LEU A 195 4.02 -12.86 0.39
C LEU A 195 2.93 -12.02 -0.32
N PHE A 196 3.31 -11.12 -1.23
CA PHE A 196 2.35 -10.25 -1.91
C PHE A 196 1.37 -11.04 -2.78
N LYS A 197 1.83 -12.06 -3.50
CA LYS A 197 0.95 -12.98 -4.25
C LYS A 197 -0.05 -13.72 -3.34
N SER A 198 0.39 -14.10 -2.15
CA SER A 198 -0.49 -14.74 -1.18
C SER A 198 -1.52 -13.77 -0.59
N LEU A 199 -1.14 -12.52 -0.39
CA LEU A 199 -2.00 -11.46 0.14
C LEU A 199 -3.02 -10.98 -0.90
N ALA A 200 -2.66 -10.90 -2.18
CA ALA A 200 -3.53 -10.46 -3.28
C ALA A 200 -4.83 -11.27 -3.40
N ARG A 201 -4.86 -12.50 -2.86
CA ARG A 201 -6.09 -13.30 -2.80
C ARG A 201 -7.11 -12.83 -1.77
N LYS A 202 -6.67 -12.05 -0.77
CA LYS A 202 -7.48 -11.59 0.37
C LYS A 202 -7.58 -10.06 0.43
N HIS A 203 -6.63 -9.37 -0.15
CA HIS A 203 -6.47 -7.92 -0.15
C HIS A 203 -6.23 -7.44 -1.58
N SER A 204 -6.57 -6.19 -1.88
CA SER A 204 -6.08 -5.52 -3.08
C SER A 204 -4.75 -4.84 -2.73
N LEU A 205 -3.78 -4.85 -3.63
CA LEU A 205 -2.47 -4.25 -3.42
C LEU A 205 -2.16 -3.23 -4.52
N MET A 206 -1.66 -2.07 -4.12
CA MET A 206 -1.03 -1.10 -5.02
C MET A 206 0.42 -0.91 -4.58
N VAL A 207 1.34 -1.32 -5.44
CA VAL A 207 2.78 -1.33 -5.16
C VAL A 207 3.47 -0.32 -6.09
N VAL A 208 4.13 0.69 -5.51
CA VAL A 208 5.01 1.58 -6.26
C VAL A 208 6.41 0.99 -6.24
N GLU A 209 6.96 0.72 -7.40
CA GLU A 209 8.29 0.09 -7.54
C GLU A 209 9.02 0.55 -8.79
N HIS A 210 10.33 0.34 -8.81
CA HIS A 210 11.21 0.59 -9.93
C HIS A 210 12.05 -0.64 -10.32
N ASP A 211 12.07 -1.68 -9.51
CA ASP A 211 12.68 -2.97 -9.83
C ASP A 211 11.77 -3.77 -10.77
N MET A 212 12.12 -3.80 -12.05
CA MET A 212 11.31 -4.48 -13.09
C MET A 212 11.29 -5.99 -12.93
N GLY A 213 12.31 -6.59 -12.32
CA GLY A 213 12.33 -8.02 -12.02
C GLY A 213 11.31 -8.37 -10.96
N PHE A 214 11.26 -7.58 -9.89
CA PHE A 214 10.26 -7.72 -8.83
C PHE A 214 8.85 -7.45 -9.34
N VAL A 215 8.64 -6.33 -10.07
CA VAL A 215 7.34 -6.00 -10.70
C VAL A 215 6.85 -7.16 -11.57
N GLY A 216 7.70 -7.70 -12.45
CA GLY A 216 7.33 -8.82 -13.32
C GLY A 216 7.00 -10.10 -12.57
N SER A 217 7.54 -10.27 -11.36
CA SER A 217 7.26 -11.45 -10.54
C SER A 217 5.92 -11.39 -9.81
N ILE A 218 5.33 -10.19 -9.59
CA ILE A 218 4.14 -10.03 -8.73
C ILE A 218 2.92 -9.44 -9.44
N ALA A 219 3.10 -8.55 -10.43
CA ALA A 219 2.01 -7.72 -10.95
C ALA A 219 0.96 -8.51 -11.75
N ASP A 220 -0.31 -8.30 -11.43
CA ASP A 220 -1.42 -8.66 -12.33
C ASP A 220 -1.52 -7.62 -13.45
N HIS A 221 -1.43 -6.32 -13.09
CA HIS A 221 -1.40 -5.19 -14.00
C HIS A 221 -0.34 -4.17 -13.60
N VAL A 222 0.20 -3.50 -14.59
CA VAL A 222 1.17 -2.41 -14.43
C VAL A 222 0.58 -1.13 -15.00
N THR A 223 0.67 -0.05 -14.23
CA THR A 223 0.33 1.31 -14.68
C THR A 223 1.61 2.13 -14.75
N VAL A 224 1.89 2.71 -15.88
CA VAL A 224 3.02 3.62 -16.09
C VAL A 224 2.57 5.05 -15.89
N LEU A 225 3.14 5.75 -14.91
CA LEU A 225 2.93 7.18 -14.71
C LEU A 225 4.04 7.99 -15.36
N HIS A 226 3.65 9.07 -16.03
CA HIS A 226 4.56 10.07 -16.57
C HIS A 226 3.96 11.46 -16.47
N GLN A 227 4.72 12.42 -15.93
CA GLN A 227 4.30 13.84 -15.81
C GLN A 227 2.87 14.03 -15.22
N GLY A 228 2.50 13.20 -14.27
CA GLY A 228 1.24 13.30 -13.53
C GLY A 228 0.03 12.65 -14.20
N HIS A 229 0.18 11.92 -15.29
CA HIS A 229 -0.91 11.16 -15.92
C HIS A 229 -0.53 9.71 -16.17
N VAL A 230 -1.54 8.89 -16.43
CA VAL A 230 -1.34 7.49 -16.85
C VAL A 230 -0.90 7.48 -18.31
N LEU A 231 0.31 6.96 -18.56
CA LEU A 231 0.88 6.85 -19.89
C LEU A 231 0.46 5.56 -20.59
N ALA A 232 0.50 4.45 -19.87
CA ALA A 232 0.13 3.12 -20.36
C ALA A 232 -0.32 2.23 -19.22
N GLU A 233 -1.16 1.25 -19.52
CA GLU A 233 -1.61 0.21 -18.60
C GLU A 233 -1.70 -1.14 -19.31
N GLY A 234 -1.41 -2.23 -18.59
CA GLY A 234 -1.49 -3.58 -19.10
C GLY A 234 -0.62 -4.55 -18.32
N SER A 235 -0.34 -5.72 -18.88
CA SER A 235 0.70 -6.61 -18.36
C SER A 235 2.08 -5.96 -18.48
N LEU A 236 3.06 -6.42 -17.71
CA LEU A 236 4.43 -5.88 -17.82
C LEU A 236 4.96 -5.97 -19.26
N ALA A 237 4.69 -7.07 -19.97
CA ALA A 237 5.14 -7.25 -21.34
C ALA A 237 4.51 -6.23 -22.31
N GLU A 238 3.21 -5.93 -22.14
CA GLU A 238 2.52 -4.93 -22.95
C GLU A 238 3.08 -3.52 -22.73
N VAL A 239 3.23 -3.11 -21.48
CA VAL A 239 3.78 -1.76 -21.18
C VAL A 239 5.26 -1.62 -21.57
N GLN A 240 6.05 -2.70 -21.52
CA GLN A 240 7.43 -2.68 -21.99
C GLN A 240 7.56 -2.61 -23.52
N ALA A 241 6.54 -3.06 -24.25
CA ALA A 241 6.48 -2.99 -25.70
C ALA A 241 5.87 -1.67 -26.21
N ASP A 242 5.29 -0.87 -25.34
CA ASP A 242 4.67 0.41 -25.69
C ASP A 242 5.72 1.44 -26.10
N GLU A 243 5.55 2.02 -27.31
CA GLU A 243 6.53 2.96 -27.89
C GLU A 243 6.69 4.22 -27.03
N GLN A 244 5.63 4.73 -26.42
CA GLN A 244 5.68 5.91 -25.56
C GLN A 244 6.40 5.62 -24.25
N VAL A 245 6.22 4.43 -23.69
CA VAL A 245 6.94 3.98 -22.50
C VAL A 245 8.43 3.84 -22.81
N ILE A 246 8.78 3.24 -23.95
CA ILE A 246 10.17 3.11 -24.40
C ILE A 246 10.83 4.48 -24.55
N GLU A 247 10.15 5.43 -25.18
CA GLU A 247 10.64 6.80 -25.36
C GLU A 247 10.93 7.48 -24.02
N VAL A 248 10.00 7.39 -23.06
CA VAL A 248 10.14 7.99 -21.72
C VAL A 248 11.30 7.38 -20.92
N TYR A 249 11.49 6.06 -20.98
CA TYR A 249 12.53 5.37 -20.19
C TYR A 249 13.90 5.35 -20.86
N LEU A 250 13.96 5.33 -22.19
CA LEU A 250 15.20 5.30 -22.94
C LEU A 250 15.65 6.67 -23.47
N GLY A 251 14.82 7.70 -23.32
CA GLY A 251 15.17 9.08 -23.70
C GLY A 251 15.45 9.25 -25.21
N ARG A 252 14.73 8.53 -26.05
CA ARG A 252 14.83 8.62 -27.52
C ARG A 252 13.68 9.35 -28.12
#